data_6e905e1c2b60941ba8072d4ae7718cd4
#
_entry.id   6e905e1c2b60941ba8072d4ae7718cd4
#
_cell.length_a   1.000
_cell.length_b   1.000
_cell.length_c   1.000
_cell.angle_alpha   90.00
_cell.angle_beta   90.00
_cell.angle_gamma   90.00
#
_symmetry.space_group_name_H-M   'P 1'
#
loop_
_entity.id
_entity.type
_entity.pdbx_description
1 polymer ?
#
loop_
_entity_poly.entity_id
_entity_poly.type
_entity_poly.pdbx_seq_one_letter_code
_entity_poly.pdbx_strand_id
1 'polypeptide(L)'
;MNRYRTAEAFWQALEGRLRDLDPAKPLAQKRQLLAFERFLERVRQVRPGTILKGGLGLRLRDARARATRDVDILLTGDAEPDGAILITAGRLDLDEYFSFTVQFRRALIGTKGNQFHSKCTIGGKLFAEFDIDAAAPAPMVGEVSAIPGCDWLSFIGISRPTFDVYPLAAQIAEKLHALTVPRQTPNTRDKDLPDLAILARLSDGTPTAIIRAALEATFLHRATHAVPARVGGVPAEWAKPYGRLAGELGLEWRTFEDLQLAVRRFLDPVLSGEATGSWSVAEWRWR
;
A
#
# COMPACT_ATOMS: atom_id res chain seq x y z
N MET A 1 17.39 15.22 19.69
CA MET A 1 17.96 16.58 19.84
C MET A 1 17.92 17.30 18.49
N ASN A 2 17.07 18.30 18.37
CA ASN A 2 16.76 18.96 17.10
C ASN A 2 17.98 19.72 16.56
N ARG A 3 18.49 19.34 15.39
CA ARG A 3 19.72 19.88 14.77
C ARG A 3 19.53 21.32 14.25
N TYR A 4 18.30 21.75 14.10
CA TYR A 4 17.90 23.08 13.60
C TYR A 4 17.27 23.89 14.73
N ARG A 5 17.51 25.20 14.77
CA ARG A 5 16.95 26.09 15.79
C ARG A 5 15.50 26.47 15.54
N THR A 6 15.05 26.37 14.28
CA THR A 6 13.69 26.77 13.88
C THR A 6 13.09 25.78 12.90
N ALA A 7 11.77 25.67 12.90
CA ALA A 7 11.00 24.87 11.94
C ALA A 7 11.25 25.35 10.50
N GLU A 8 11.45 26.64 10.27
CA GLU A 8 11.74 27.21 8.93
C GLU A 8 13.10 26.73 8.41
N ALA A 9 14.15 26.77 9.23
CA ALA A 9 15.47 26.29 8.84
C ALA A 9 15.46 24.78 8.54
N PHE A 10 14.72 24.02 9.36
CA PHE A 10 14.48 22.59 9.08
C PHE A 10 13.76 22.37 7.75
N TRP A 11 12.66 23.12 7.51
CA TRP A 11 11.90 23.02 6.26
C TRP A 11 12.78 23.23 5.03
N GLN A 12 13.57 24.31 5.01
CA GLN A 12 14.45 24.63 3.88
C GLN A 12 15.49 23.54 3.63
N ALA A 13 16.13 23.03 4.70
CA ALA A 13 17.12 21.96 4.59
C ALA A 13 16.49 20.65 4.09
N LEU A 14 15.29 20.30 4.62
CA LEU A 14 14.55 19.12 4.19
C LEU A 14 14.14 19.23 2.71
N GLU A 15 13.61 20.37 2.28
CA GLU A 15 13.23 20.57 0.87
C GLU A 15 14.41 20.48 -0.09
N GLY A 16 15.53 21.12 0.25
CA GLY A 16 16.75 20.99 -0.54
C GLY A 16 17.11 19.52 -0.73
N ARG A 17 17.16 18.77 0.36
CA ARG A 17 17.49 17.35 0.31
C ARG A 17 16.46 16.53 -0.47
N LEU A 18 15.17 16.77 -0.30
CA LEU A 18 14.13 16.06 -1.05
C LEU A 18 14.18 16.36 -2.56
N ARG A 19 14.63 17.55 -2.98
CA ARG A 19 14.83 17.88 -4.41
C ARG A 19 15.99 17.07 -5.00
N ASP A 20 17.09 16.94 -4.26
CA ASP A 20 18.28 16.21 -4.71
C ASP A 20 18.05 14.69 -4.77
N LEU A 21 17.14 14.16 -3.93
CA LEU A 21 16.75 12.75 -3.95
C LEU A 21 15.84 12.47 -5.15
N ASP A 22 16.27 11.61 -6.06
CA ASP A 22 15.49 11.17 -7.23
C ASP A 22 14.82 12.36 -7.97
N PRO A 23 15.57 13.16 -8.76
CA PRO A 23 15.04 14.35 -9.43
C PRO A 23 13.86 14.07 -10.37
N ALA A 24 13.71 12.84 -10.84
CA ALA A 24 12.60 12.42 -11.70
C ALA A 24 11.25 12.40 -10.98
N LYS A 25 11.22 12.30 -9.64
CA LYS A 25 9.98 12.24 -8.88
C LYS A 25 9.54 13.63 -8.39
N PRO A 26 8.25 13.99 -8.53
CA PRO A 26 7.70 15.24 -8.04
C PRO A 26 7.94 15.42 -6.53
N LEU A 27 8.34 16.63 -6.12
CA LEU A 27 8.59 16.98 -4.72
C LEU A 27 7.37 16.70 -3.82
N ALA A 28 6.15 16.95 -4.33
CA ALA A 28 4.91 16.66 -3.61
C ALA A 28 4.75 15.18 -3.25
N GLN A 29 5.15 14.26 -4.15
CA GLN A 29 5.10 12.83 -3.86
C GLN A 29 6.12 12.43 -2.78
N LYS A 30 7.31 13.06 -2.77
CA LYS A 30 8.32 12.81 -1.74
C LYS A 30 7.88 13.33 -0.37
N ARG A 31 7.30 14.55 -0.33
CA ARG A 31 6.71 15.09 0.90
C ARG A 31 5.61 14.18 1.44
N GLN A 32 4.73 13.71 0.56
CA GLN A 32 3.63 12.83 0.95
C GLN A 32 4.14 11.51 1.51
N LEU A 33 5.09 10.85 0.85
CA LEU A 33 5.68 9.60 1.34
C LEU A 33 6.35 9.79 2.71
N LEU A 34 7.11 10.88 2.88
CA LEU A 34 7.72 11.19 4.17
C LEU A 34 6.67 11.44 5.26
N ALA A 35 5.61 12.19 4.95
CA ALA A 35 4.52 12.42 5.90
C ALA A 35 3.82 11.10 6.31
N PHE A 36 3.60 10.19 5.36
CA PHE A 36 3.08 8.84 5.64
C PHE A 36 3.95 8.10 6.66
N GLU A 37 5.26 8.03 6.39
CA GLU A 37 6.19 7.30 7.24
C GLU A 37 6.31 7.92 8.64
N ARG A 38 6.33 9.27 8.74
CA ARG A 38 6.36 9.94 10.05
C ARG A 38 5.07 9.77 10.84
N PHE A 39 3.93 9.69 10.16
CA PHE A 39 2.67 9.37 10.80
C PHE A 39 2.61 7.90 11.26
N LEU A 40 2.99 6.97 10.40
CA LEU A 40 3.03 5.54 10.71
C LEU A 40 3.98 5.22 11.87
N GLU A 41 5.11 5.93 11.99
CA GLU A 41 6.01 5.78 13.15
C GLU A 41 5.30 6.15 14.45
N ARG A 42 4.48 7.21 14.45
CA ARG A 42 3.65 7.60 15.60
C ARG A 42 2.58 6.55 15.91
N VAL A 43 1.90 6.06 14.87
CA VAL A 43 0.90 4.99 15.03
C VAL A 43 1.55 3.74 15.65
N ARG A 44 2.72 3.33 15.17
CA ARG A 44 3.45 2.17 15.70
C ARG A 44 3.83 2.33 17.16
N GLN A 45 4.16 3.54 17.61
CA GLN A 45 4.47 3.79 19.01
C GLN A 45 3.22 3.75 19.91
N VAL A 46 2.09 4.24 19.43
CA VAL A 46 0.81 4.21 20.17
C VAL A 46 0.21 2.80 20.14
N ARG A 47 0.32 2.12 19.00
CA ARG A 47 -0.26 0.78 18.77
C ARG A 47 0.77 -0.11 18.06
N PRO A 48 1.67 -0.76 18.82
CA PRO A 48 2.54 -1.80 18.27
C PRO A 48 1.73 -2.93 17.60
N GLY A 49 2.28 -3.52 16.54
CA GLY A 49 1.60 -4.56 15.76
C GLY A 49 0.60 -4.02 14.73
N THR A 50 0.52 -2.71 14.51
CA THR A 50 -0.20 -2.14 13.36
C THR A 50 0.42 -2.63 12.06
N ILE A 51 -0.41 -3.15 11.15
CA ILE A 51 0.02 -3.70 9.86
C ILE A 51 -0.29 -2.72 8.73
N LEU A 52 0.73 -2.33 7.97
CA LEU A 52 0.59 -1.52 6.78
C LEU A 52 0.10 -2.36 5.60
N LYS A 53 -0.91 -1.85 4.88
CA LYS A 53 -1.52 -2.49 3.72
C LYS A 53 -1.43 -1.63 2.46
N GLY A 54 -2.19 -2.06 1.46
CA GLY A 54 -2.56 -1.27 0.30
C GLY A 54 -1.40 -0.81 -0.56
N GLY A 55 -1.59 0.35 -1.19
CA GLY A 55 -0.64 0.92 -2.15
C GLY A 55 0.70 1.30 -1.53
N LEU A 56 0.71 1.80 -0.28
CA LEU A 56 1.95 2.17 0.39
C LEU A 56 2.80 0.95 0.76
N GLY A 57 2.17 -0.13 1.26
CA GLY A 57 2.87 -1.39 1.53
C GLY A 57 3.53 -1.97 0.27
N LEU A 58 2.83 -1.89 -0.89
CA LEU A 58 3.40 -2.29 -2.18
C LEU A 58 4.56 -1.37 -2.60
N ARG A 59 4.41 -0.07 -2.42
CA ARG A 59 5.42 0.95 -2.76
C ARG A 59 6.71 0.78 -1.96
N LEU A 60 6.63 0.40 -0.69
CA LEU A 60 7.81 0.11 0.13
C LEU A 60 8.55 -1.15 -0.34
N ARG A 61 7.84 -2.13 -0.90
CA ARG A 61 8.43 -3.36 -1.46
C ARG A 61 9.06 -3.13 -2.84
N ASP A 62 8.45 -2.30 -3.66
CA ASP A 62 8.92 -2.03 -5.02
C ASP A 62 8.78 -0.55 -5.36
N ALA A 63 9.92 0.11 -5.60
CA ALA A 63 9.96 1.52 -5.98
C ALA A 63 9.27 1.83 -7.32
N ARG A 64 8.98 0.80 -8.14
CA ARG A 64 8.19 0.91 -9.39
C ARG A 64 6.69 0.81 -9.16
N ALA A 65 6.22 0.50 -7.95
CA ALA A 65 4.81 0.61 -7.64
C ALA A 65 4.37 2.09 -7.72
N ARG A 66 3.15 2.29 -8.19
CA ARG A 66 2.58 3.63 -8.33
C ARG A 66 2.55 4.40 -7.00
N ALA A 67 2.55 5.71 -7.09
CA ALA A 67 2.30 6.54 -5.92
C ALA A 67 0.87 6.28 -5.38
N THR A 68 0.73 6.28 -4.07
CA THR A 68 -0.56 6.24 -3.39
C THR A 68 -0.88 7.61 -2.78
N ARG A 69 -2.16 7.85 -2.48
CA ARG A 69 -2.64 9.08 -1.83
C ARG A 69 -3.12 8.85 -0.41
N ASP A 70 -3.22 7.60 -0.02
CA ASP A 70 -3.84 7.07 1.19
C ASP A 70 -2.90 6.10 1.90
N VAL A 71 -3.12 5.98 3.18
CA VAL A 71 -2.45 5.02 4.07
C VAL A 71 -3.48 4.01 4.52
N ASP A 72 -3.34 2.76 4.10
CA ASP A 72 -4.19 1.66 4.53
C ASP A 72 -3.52 0.91 5.69
N ILE A 73 -4.20 0.76 6.83
CA ILE A 73 -3.68 0.02 7.98
C ILE A 73 -4.72 -0.95 8.55
N LEU A 74 -4.21 -2.04 9.12
CA LEU A 74 -4.95 -2.91 10.02
C LEU A 74 -4.53 -2.61 11.45
N LEU A 75 -5.51 -2.34 12.29
CA LEU A 75 -5.33 -2.26 13.74
C LEU A 75 -5.55 -3.64 14.31
N THR A 76 -4.48 -4.29 14.79
CA THR A 76 -4.55 -5.63 15.37
C THR A 76 -5.09 -5.63 16.80
N GLY A 77 -5.65 -6.77 17.25
CA GLY A 77 -6.26 -6.98 18.55
C GLY A 77 -7.73 -6.56 18.60
N ASP A 78 -8.34 -6.57 19.80
CA ASP A 78 -9.78 -6.38 20.02
C ASP A 78 -10.24 -4.92 19.92
N ALA A 79 -9.34 -3.99 19.61
CA ALA A 79 -9.70 -2.59 19.48
C ALA A 79 -10.56 -2.37 18.23
N GLU A 80 -11.73 -1.79 18.43
CA GLU A 80 -12.48 -1.22 17.30
C GLU A 80 -11.57 -0.20 16.60
N PRO A 81 -11.64 -0.09 15.26
CA PRO A 81 -10.89 0.91 14.49
C PRO A 81 -11.46 2.32 14.75
N ASP A 82 -11.58 2.67 16.05
CA ASP A 82 -11.98 4.00 16.48
C ASP A 82 -10.84 4.99 16.20
N GLY A 83 -11.17 6.25 16.06
CA GLY A 83 -10.19 7.28 15.76
C GLY A 83 -9.27 7.61 16.93
N ALA A 84 -9.49 7.07 18.13
CA ALA A 84 -8.76 7.45 19.34
C ALA A 84 -7.27 7.15 19.18
N ILE A 85 -6.92 5.97 18.64
CA ILE A 85 -5.54 5.57 18.37
C ILE A 85 -4.87 6.55 17.39
N LEU A 86 -5.53 6.87 16.27
CA LEU A 86 -4.99 7.73 15.23
C LEU A 86 -4.89 9.19 15.68
N ILE A 87 -5.87 9.67 16.43
CA ILE A 87 -5.85 11.02 17.02
C ILE A 87 -4.71 11.12 18.06
N THR A 88 -4.54 10.10 18.90
CA THR A 88 -3.44 10.03 19.88
C THR A 88 -2.10 10.00 19.16
N ALA A 89 -1.95 9.19 18.12
CA ALA A 89 -0.75 9.15 17.28
C ALA A 89 -0.44 10.51 16.65
N GLY A 90 -1.46 11.20 16.13
CA GLY A 90 -1.28 12.54 15.57
C GLY A 90 -0.77 13.57 16.59
N ARG A 91 -1.12 13.42 17.87
CA ARG A 91 -0.71 14.30 18.97
C ARG A 91 0.66 13.94 19.55
N LEU A 92 1.18 12.74 19.24
CA LEU A 92 2.45 12.28 19.77
C LEU A 92 3.60 13.14 19.22
N ASP A 93 4.34 13.79 20.11
CA ASP A 93 5.56 14.51 19.77
C ASP A 93 6.73 13.52 19.79
N LEU A 94 7.46 13.44 18.67
CA LEU A 94 8.69 12.66 18.54
C LEU A 94 9.95 13.52 18.56
N ASP A 95 9.88 14.72 19.15
CA ASP A 95 10.97 15.72 19.13
C ASP A 95 11.42 16.07 17.70
N GLU A 96 10.43 16.13 16.78
CA GLU A 96 10.58 16.51 15.38
C GLU A 96 9.69 17.72 15.07
N TYR A 97 9.95 18.40 13.95
CA TYR A 97 9.11 19.54 13.53
C TYR A 97 7.78 19.14 12.88
N PHE A 98 7.53 17.83 12.68
CA PHE A 98 6.27 17.36 12.10
C PHE A 98 5.16 17.33 13.16
N SER A 99 4.04 17.95 12.84
CA SER A 99 2.81 17.89 13.62
C SER A 99 1.68 17.35 12.76
N PHE A 100 0.78 16.56 13.36
CA PHE A 100 -0.34 15.96 12.63
C PHE A 100 -1.67 16.30 13.30
N THR A 101 -2.66 16.63 12.48
CA THR A 101 -4.06 16.75 12.90
C THR A 101 -4.87 15.67 12.19
N VAL A 102 -5.58 14.84 12.96
CA VAL A 102 -6.37 13.72 12.42
C VAL A 102 -7.83 13.96 12.72
N GLN A 103 -8.69 13.82 11.70
CA GLN A 103 -10.14 13.99 11.79
C GLN A 103 -10.85 12.80 11.14
N PHE A 104 -11.91 12.32 11.79
CA PHE A 104 -12.79 11.33 11.21
C PHE A 104 -13.47 11.87 9.95
N ARG A 105 -13.59 11.05 8.93
CA ARG A 105 -14.31 11.36 7.69
C ARG A 105 -15.60 10.57 7.57
N ARG A 106 -15.50 9.25 7.55
CA ARG A 106 -16.63 8.34 7.32
C ARG A 106 -16.28 6.91 7.69
N ALA A 107 -17.29 6.06 7.82
CA ALA A 107 -17.09 4.62 7.85
C ALA A 107 -16.64 4.10 6.46
N LEU A 108 -15.83 3.04 6.44
CA LEU A 108 -15.44 2.36 5.21
C LEU A 108 -16.61 1.55 4.64
N ILE A 109 -16.72 1.50 3.31
CA ILE A 109 -17.76 0.74 2.63
C ILE A 109 -17.23 -0.69 2.35
N GLY A 110 -18.03 -1.70 2.70
CA GLY A 110 -17.71 -3.11 2.41
C GLY A 110 -16.61 -3.72 3.30
N THR A 111 -16.21 -3.02 4.36
CA THR A 111 -15.31 -3.55 5.39
C THR A 111 -15.56 -2.84 6.72
N LYS A 112 -15.35 -3.54 7.82
CA LYS A 112 -15.39 -2.91 9.14
C LYS A 112 -14.17 -2.01 9.30
N GLY A 113 -14.41 -0.72 9.51
CA GLY A 113 -13.34 0.27 9.64
C GLY A 113 -13.78 1.68 9.32
N ASN A 114 -12.86 2.61 9.47
CA ASN A 114 -13.12 4.04 9.34
C ASN A 114 -12.04 4.73 8.50
N GLN A 115 -12.44 5.76 7.76
CA GLN A 115 -11.56 6.66 7.06
C GLN A 115 -11.37 7.94 7.85
N PHE A 116 -10.12 8.38 7.95
CA PHE A 116 -9.71 9.62 8.59
C PHE A 116 -8.97 10.49 7.59
N HIS A 117 -8.96 11.80 7.85
CA HIS A 117 -8.14 12.76 7.12
C HIS A 117 -7.03 13.27 8.03
N SER A 118 -5.79 13.27 7.54
CA SER A 118 -4.63 13.76 8.26
C SER A 118 -4.01 14.95 7.54
N LYS A 119 -3.69 16.00 8.30
CA LYS A 119 -2.86 17.13 7.86
C LYS A 119 -1.53 17.08 8.59
N CYS A 120 -0.46 17.03 7.83
CA CYS A 120 0.91 17.14 8.32
C CYS A 120 1.40 18.58 8.15
N THR A 121 1.89 19.19 9.21
CA THR A 121 2.46 20.54 9.17
C THR A 121 3.87 20.57 9.73
N ILE A 122 4.68 21.53 9.29
CA ILE A 122 5.99 21.87 9.84
C ILE A 122 5.95 23.35 10.21
N GLY A 123 6.13 23.68 11.50
CA GLY A 123 6.03 25.05 11.97
C GLY A 123 4.70 25.73 11.65
N GLY A 124 3.60 24.98 11.68
CA GLY A 124 2.25 25.46 11.35
C GLY A 124 1.95 25.57 9.84
N LYS A 125 2.92 25.42 8.94
CA LYS A 125 2.73 25.44 7.49
C LYS A 125 2.39 24.04 6.97
N LEU A 126 1.45 23.90 6.05
CA LEU A 126 1.05 22.64 5.44
C LEU A 126 2.21 22.00 4.67
N PHE A 127 2.58 20.80 5.06
CA PHE A 127 3.61 19.98 4.40
C PHE A 127 3.00 18.94 3.45
N ALA A 128 2.00 18.20 3.95
CA ALA A 128 1.23 17.24 3.18
C ALA A 128 -0.13 16.99 3.83
N GLU A 129 -1.09 16.47 3.06
CA GLU A 129 -2.36 15.98 3.57
C GLU A 129 -2.74 14.67 2.90
N PHE A 130 -3.43 13.78 3.62
CA PHE A 130 -3.78 12.44 3.14
C PHE A 130 -4.90 11.81 3.93
N ASP A 131 -5.50 10.78 3.33
CA ASP A 131 -6.48 9.96 3.99
C ASP A 131 -5.85 8.69 4.59
N ILE A 132 -6.46 8.19 5.67
CA ILE A 132 -6.05 7.00 6.39
C ILE A 132 -7.25 6.07 6.46
N ASP A 133 -7.14 4.90 5.87
CA ASP A 133 -8.13 3.84 5.96
C ASP A 133 -7.69 2.85 7.05
N ALA A 134 -8.32 2.96 8.22
CA ALA A 134 -8.09 2.06 9.34
C ALA A 134 -9.16 0.98 9.36
N ALA A 135 -8.77 -0.25 9.08
CA ALA A 135 -9.66 -1.40 9.04
C ALA A 135 -9.47 -2.34 10.23
N ALA A 136 -10.54 -3.04 10.60
CA ALA A 136 -10.50 -4.17 11.52
C ALA A 136 -9.66 -5.31 10.95
N PRO A 137 -9.18 -6.26 11.80
CA PRO A 137 -8.42 -7.40 11.35
C PRO A 137 -9.10 -8.16 10.20
N ALA A 138 -8.29 -8.56 9.22
CA ALA A 138 -8.69 -9.36 8.07
C ALA A 138 -7.80 -10.62 8.02
N PRO A 139 -8.16 -11.67 7.26
CA PRO A 139 -7.31 -12.84 7.13
C PRO A 139 -5.90 -12.46 6.66
N MET A 140 -4.89 -12.91 7.40
CA MET A 140 -3.47 -12.64 7.10
C MET A 140 -2.77 -13.97 6.74
N VAL A 141 -3.10 -14.54 5.58
CA VAL A 141 -2.44 -15.74 5.08
C VAL A 141 -1.09 -15.37 4.47
N GLY A 142 -0.04 -16.00 4.97
CA GLY A 142 1.36 -15.71 4.64
C GLY A 142 2.07 -14.94 5.75
N GLU A 143 3.32 -14.59 5.53
CA GLU A 143 4.15 -13.93 6.53
C GLU A 143 4.07 -12.39 6.43
N VAL A 144 3.93 -11.75 7.58
CA VAL A 144 4.12 -10.31 7.72
C VAL A 144 5.60 -10.00 7.50
N SER A 145 5.87 -9.02 6.66
CA SER A 145 7.25 -8.64 6.31
C SER A 145 7.63 -7.33 6.97
N ALA A 146 8.75 -7.29 7.67
CA ALA A 146 9.33 -6.05 8.18
C ALA A 146 10.07 -5.33 7.04
N ILE A 147 9.48 -4.25 6.53
CA ILE A 147 10.01 -3.50 5.38
C ILE A 147 10.52 -2.14 5.85
N PRO A 148 11.80 -1.81 5.53
CA PRO A 148 12.34 -0.49 5.87
C PRO A 148 11.71 0.62 5.00
N GLY A 149 11.39 1.74 5.63
CA GLY A 149 10.98 2.97 4.97
C GLY A 149 12.14 3.74 4.31
N CYS A 150 11.98 5.04 4.12
CA CYS A 150 13.02 5.90 3.53
C CYS A 150 14.04 6.38 4.56
N ASP A 151 15.29 6.46 4.16
CA ASP A 151 16.37 7.02 5.00
C ASP A 151 16.59 8.52 4.71
N TRP A 152 15.50 9.27 4.67
CA TRP A 152 15.56 10.68 4.25
C TRP A 152 15.83 11.67 5.39
N LEU A 153 15.74 11.20 6.65
CA LEU A 153 15.93 12.01 7.85
C LEU A 153 17.20 11.67 8.65
N SER A 154 18.04 10.76 8.15
CA SER A 154 19.31 10.41 8.80
C SER A 154 20.24 11.62 9.00
N PHE A 155 20.14 12.63 8.13
CA PHE A 155 20.91 13.86 8.24
C PHE A 155 20.62 14.70 9.49
N ILE A 156 19.48 14.45 10.17
CA ILE A 156 19.12 15.06 11.46
C ILE A 156 19.16 14.05 12.61
N GLY A 157 19.66 12.84 12.37
CA GLY A 157 19.78 11.80 13.39
C GLY A 157 18.51 10.98 13.62
N ILE A 158 17.48 11.14 12.79
CA ILE A 158 16.28 10.29 12.83
C ILE A 158 16.58 9.01 12.07
N SER A 159 16.46 7.88 12.75
CA SER A 159 16.70 6.56 12.19
C SER A 159 15.64 6.20 11.13
N ARG A 160 16.05 5.40 10.16
CA ARG A 160 15.17 4.81 9.16
C ARG A 160 14.08 3.97 9.85
N PRO A 161 12.79 4.25 9.64
CA PRO A 161 11.73 3.45 10.23
C PRO A 161 11.63 2.06 9.56
N THR A 162 11.02 1.12 10.25
CA THR A 162 10.65 -0.20 9.70
C THR A 162 9.19 -0.46 10.00
N PHE A 163 8.45 -0.96 9.00
CA PHE A 163 7.01 -1.18 9.09
C PHE A 163 6.68 -2.65 8.86
N ASP A 164 5.76 -3.17 9.65
CA ASP A 164 5.15 -4.47 9.43
C ASP A 164 4.16 -4.35 8.27
N VAL A 165 4.43 -5.06 7.17
CA VAL A 165 3.65 -4.96 5.94
C VAL A 165 2.88 -6.25 5.69
N TYR A 166 1.63 -6.10 5.32
CA TYR A 166 0.64 -7.15 5.08
C TYR A 166 1.18 -8.24 4.13
N PRO A 167 0.91 -9.54 4.39
CA PRO A 167 1.42 -10.63 3.57
C PRO A 167 1.13 -10.47 2.09
N LEU A 168 2.09 -10.81 1.22
CA LEU A 168 1.94 -10.70 -0.24
C LEU A 168 0.73 -11.50 -0.75
N ALA A 169 0.58 -12.75 -0.28
CA ALA A 169 -0.52 -13.61 -0.70
C ALA A 169 -1.89 -13.04 -0.32
N ALA A 170 -2.01 -12.50 0.89
CA ALA A 170 -3.23 -11.85 1.35
C ALA A 170 -3.51 -10.55 0.56
N GLN A 171 -2.48 -9.78 0.20
CA GLN A 171 -2.62 -8.58 -0.63
C GLN A 171 -3.06 -8.93 -2.06
N ILE A 172 -2.55 -10.01 -2.65
CA ILE A 172 -2.99 -10.55 -3.95
C ILE A 172 -4.48 -10.90 -3.88
N ALA A 173 -4.88 -11.64 -2.85
CA ALA A 173 -6.26 -12.06 -2.69
C ALA A 173 -7.23 -10.87 -2.53
N GLU A 174 -6.89 -9.86 -1.73
CA GLU A 174 -7.70 -8.65 -1.59
C GLU A 174 -7.85 -7.87 -2.91
N LYS A 175 -6.76 -7.75 -3.68
CA LYS A 175 -6.81 -7.06 -4.98
C LYS A 175 -7.61 -7.82 -6.01
N LEU A 176 -7.46 -9.15 -6.09
CA LEU A 176 -8.29 -9.96 -6.97
C LEU A 176 -9.77 -9.86 -6.57
N HIS A 177 -10.07 -9.99 -5.28
CA HIS A 177 -11.44 -9.82 -4.78
C HIS A 177 -12.01 -8.46 -5.18
N ALA A 178 -11.28 -7.36 -4.94
CA ALA A 178 -11.72 -6.02 -5.31
C ALA A 178 -11.88 -5.82 -6.83
N LEU A 179 -11.08 -6.50 -7.64
CA LEU A 179 -11.16 -6.46 -9.10
C LEU A 179 -12.41 -7.18 -9.62
N THR A 180 -12.79 -8.30 -8.98
CA THR A 180 -13.81 -9.24 -9.47
C THR A 180 -15.17 -9.11 -8.80
N VAL A 181 -15.30 -8.32 -7.72
CA VAL A 181 -16.59 -8.12 -7.05
C VAL A 181 -17.63 -7.55 -8.02
N PRO A 182 -18.84 -8.15 -8.13
CA PRO A 182 -19.91 -7.64 -8.97
C PRO A 182 -20.32 -6.23 -8.59
N ARG A 183 -20.50 -5.34 -9.58
CA ARG A 183 -20.83 -3.94 -9.39
C ARG A 183 -22.02 -3.52 -10.24
N GLN A 184 -22.82 -2.59 -9.69
CA GLN A 184 -23.88 -1.91 -10.46
C GLN A 184 -23.36 -0.70 -11.25
N THR A 185 -22.16 -0.20 -10.90
CA THR A 185 -21.48 0.93 -11.55
C THR A 185 -20.23 0.46 -12.27
N PRO A 186 -19.68 1.23 -13.23
CA PRO A 186 -18.43 0.88 -13.90
C PRO A 186 -17.31 0.57 -12.90
N ASN A 187 -16.53 -0.45 -13.20
CA ASN A 187 -15.40 -0.85 -12.36
C ASN A 187 -14.27 0.19 -12.47
N THR A 188 -13.91 0.79 -11.35
CA THR A 188 -12.86 1.82 -11.23
C THR A 188 -11.56 1.28 -10.65
N ARG A 189 -11.36 -0.04 -10.67
CA ARG A 189 -10.19 -0.73 -10.09
C ARG A 189 -9.05 -0.93 -11.10
N ASP A 190 -8.91 0.00 -12.04
CA ASP A 190 -7.86 0.01 -13.06
C ASP A 190 -6.44 -0.14 -12.48
N LYS A 191 -6.23 0.39 -11.27
CA LYS A 191 -4.94 0.34 -10.56
C LYS A 191 -4.63 -1.02 -9.92
N ASP A 192 -5.65 -1.86 -9.70
CA ASP A 192 -5.43 -3.17 -9.05
C ASP A 192 -4.79 -4.18 -10.01
N LEU A 193 -5.00 -4.05 -11.32
CA LEU A 193 -4.41 -4.95 -12.31
C LEU A 193 -2.87 -4.81 -12.39
N PRO A 194 -2.27 -3.60 -12.57
CA PRO A 194 -0.83 -3.45 -12.52
C PRO A 194 -0.24 -3.78 -11.13
N ASP A 195 -0.97 -3.48 -10.05
CA ASP A 195 -0.53 -3.86 -8.71
C ASP A 195 -0.45 -5.40 -8.56
N LEU A 196 -1.39 -6.17 -9.15
CA LEU A 196 -1.34 -7.64 -9.19
C LEU A 196 -0.13 -8.18 -9.95
N ALA A 197 0.24 -7.57 -11.09
CA ALA A 197 1.44 -7.97 -11.82
C ALA A 197 2.73 -7.69 -11.03
N ILE A 198 2.80 -6.55 -10.33
CA ILE A 198 3.92 -6.24 -9.43
C ILE A 198 3.98 -7.23 -8.27
N LEU A 199 2.85 -7.58 -7.67
CA LEU A 199 2.78 -8.58 -6.62
C LEU A 199 3.23 -9.97 -7.11
N ALA A 200 2.85 -10.37 -8.34
CA ALA A 200 3.34 -11.60 -8.96
C ALA A 200 4.86 -11.60 -9.11
N ARG A 201 5.46 -10.46 -9.51
CA ARG A 201 6.92 -10.28 -9.60
C ARG A 201 7.62 -10.38 -8.24
N LEU A 202 6.95 -9.98 -7.17
CA LEU A 202 7.47 -10.07 -5.80
C LEU A 202 7.28 -11.45 -5.15
N SER A 203 6.57 -12.36 -5.82
CA SER A 203 6.13 -13.65 -5.28
C SER A 203 7.04 -14.83 -5.69
N ASP A 204 8.30 -14.57 -6.10
CA ASP A 204 9.22 -15.64 -6.49
C ASP A 204 9.34 -16.71 -5.40
N GLY A 205 9.28 -17.98 -5.79
CA GLY A 205 9.32 -19.12 -4.86
C GLY A 205 8.06 -19.33 -4.01
N THR A 206 7.03 -18.47 -4.13
CA THR A 206 5.80 -18.61 -3.34
C THR A 206 5.04 -19.87 -3.73
N PRO A 207 4.73 -20.77 -2.76
CA PRO A 207 3.95 -21.98 -3.04
C PRO A 207 2.52 -21.68 -3.48
N THR A 208 2.01 -22.42 -4.46
CA THR A 208 0.60 -22.33 -4.91
C THR A 208 -0.39 -22.42 -3.76
N ALA A 209 -0.12 -23.33 -2.80
CA ALA A 209 -0.99 -23.55 -1.64
C ALA A 209 -1.22 -22.27 -0.82
N ILE A 210 -0.19 -21.42 -0.66
CA ILE A 210 -0.29 -20.16 0.10
C ILE A 210 -1.19 -19.16 -0.63
N ILE A 211 -1.04 -19.03 -1.94
CA ILE A 211 -1.92 -18.14 -2.74
C ILE A 211 -3.36 -18.64 -2.69
N ARG A 212 -3.59 -19.94 -2.86
CA ARG A 212 -4.93 -20.55 -2.81
C ARG A 212 -5.57 -20.32 -1.44
N ALA A 213 -4.87 -20.61 -0.35
CA ALA A 213 -5.37 -20.39 1.00
C ALA A 213 -5.72 -18.90 1.27
N ALA A 214 -4.92 -17.97 0.74
CA ALA A 214 -5.20 -16.53 0.86
C ALA A 214 -6.46 -16.14 0.11
N LEU A 215 -6.66 -16.65 -1.11
CA LEU A 215 -7.87 -16.44 -1.91
C LEU A 215 -9.10 -16.96 -1.18
N GLU A 216 -9.08 -18.21 -0.74
CA GLU A 216 -10.19 -18.85 -0.03
C GLU A 216 -10.55 -18.06 1.24
N ALA A 217 -9.56 -17.75 2.07
CA ALA A 217 -9.78 -16.99 3.31
C ALA A 217 -10.35 -15.60 3.06
N THR A 218 -9.83 -14.89 2.06
CA THR A 218 -10.29 -13.52 1.74
C THR A 218 -11.70 -13.52 1.18
N PHE A 219 -12.00 -14.39 0.22
CA PHE A 219 -13.33 -14.44 -0.40
C PHE A 219 -14.40 -14.92 0.60
N LEU A 220 -14.06 -15.90 1.47
CA LEU A 220 -14.93 -16.33 2.56
C LEU A 220 -15.20 -15.20 3.56
N HIS A 221 -14.16 -14.47 3.97
CA HIS A 221 -14.30 -13.34 4.90
C HIS A 221 -15.14 -12.20 4.33
N ARG A 222 -14.96 -11.89 3.04
CA ARG A 222 -15.72 -10.84 2.35
C ARG A 222 -17.16 -11.24 2.03
N ALA A 223 -17.41 -12.52 1.79
CA ALA A 223 -18.72 -13.11 1.54
C ALA A 223 -19.58 -12.39 0.49
N THR A 224 -18.96 -11.80 -0.54
CA THR A 224 -19.66 -11.04 -1.60
C THR A 224 -19.92 -11.86 -2.86
N HIS A 225 -18.98 -12.75 -3.20
CA HIS A 225 -19.03 -13.66 -4.36
C HIS A 225 -18.01 -14.78 -4.18
N ALA A 226 -18.17 -15.85 -4.96
CA ALA A 226 -17.23 -16.97 -4.96
C ALA A 226 -15.88 -16.61 -5.60
N VAL A 227 -14.83 -17.37 -5.28
CA VAL A 227 -13.56 -17.29 -6.00
C VAL A 227 -13.81 -17.60 -7.47
N PRO A 228 -13.42 -16.73 -8.43
CA PRO A 228 -13.66 -16.97 -9.84
C PRO A 228 -12.74 -18.08 -10.37
N ALA A 229 -13.17 -18.81 -11.41
CA ALA A 229 -12.35 -19.82 -12.05
C ALA A 229 -11.18 -19.25 -12.89
N ARG A 230 -11.21 -17.97 -13.20
CA ARG A 230 -10.17 -17.24 -13.93
C ARG A 230 -10.32 -15.74 -13.73
N VAL A 231 -9.25 -14.98 -14.03
CA VAL A 231 -9.32 -13.52 -14.07
C VAL A 231 -10.24 -13.11 -15.23
N GLY A 232 -11.33 -12.44 -14.89
CA GLY A 232 -12.34 -12.00 -15.86
C GLY A 232 -11.81 -10.97 -16.86
N GLY A 233 -12.66 -10.62 -17.83
CA GLY A 233 -12.40 -9.48 -18.72
C GLY A 233 -12.39 -8.17 -17.94
N VAL A 234 -11.46 -7.29 -18.28
CA VAL A 234 -11.35 -5.94 -17.71
C VAL A 234 -11.76 -4.91 -18.78
N PRO A 235 -12.27 -3.74 -18.37
CA PRO A 235 -12.69 -2.70 -19.29
C PRO A 235 -11.58 -2.25 -20.24
N ALA A 236 -11.87 -2.17 -21.55
CA ALA A 236 -10.89 -1.78 -22.56
C ALA A 236 -10.40 -0.33 -22.40
N GLU A 237 -11.23 0.54 -21.82
CA GLU A 237 -10.90 1.93 -21.52
C GLU A 237 -9.73 2.09 -20.54
N TRP A 238 -9.34 1.05 -19.81
CA TRP A 238 -8.18 1.06 -18.92
C TRP A 238 -6.84 1.04 -19.67
N ALA A 239 -6.84 0.67 -20.95
CA ALA A 239 -5.61 0.60 -21.75
C ALA A 239 -4.88 1.96 -21.85
N LYS A 240 -5.63 3.05 -22.09
CA LYS A 240 -5.04 4.38 -22.24
C LYS A 240 -4.39 4.93 -20.97
N PRO A 241 -5.05 4.92 -19.78
CA PRO A 241 -4.39 5.32 -18.55
C PRO A 241 -3.24 4.38 -18.16
N TYR A 242 -3.35 3.08 -18.45
CA TYR A 242 -2.27 2.14 -18.19
C TYR A 242 -1.02 2.42 -19.02
N GLY A 243 -1.13 2.70 -20.30
CA GLY A 243 0.02 2.99 -21.17
C GLY A 243 0.86 4.16 -20.66
N ARG A 244 0.22 5.20 -20.11
CA ARG A 244 0.92 6.32 -19.44
C ARG A 244 1.62 5.86 -18.17
N LEU A 245 0.91 5.13 -17.31
CA LEU A 245 1.45 4.61 -16.05
C LEU A 245 2.65 3.69 -16.29
N ALA A 246 2.57 2.79 -17.28
CA ALA A 246 3.65 1.86 -17.64
C ALA A 246 4.91 2.61 -18.07
N GLY A 247 4.76 3.69 -18.86
CA GLY A 247 5.87 4.56 -19.27
C GLY A 247 6.50 5.30 -18.09
N GLU A 248 5.69 5.93 -17.23
CA GLU A 248 6.14 6.69 -16.06
C GLU A 248 6.88 5.82 -15.03
N LEU A 249 6.44 4.60 -14.83
CA LEU A 249 7.01 3.68 -13.84
C LEU A 249 8.08 2.73 -14.41
N GLY A 250 8.29 2.73 -15.72
CA GLY A 250 9.22 1.82 -16.39
C GLY A 250 8.83 0.34 -16.23
N LEU A 251 7.52 0.04 -16.25
CA LEU A 251 7.04 -1.32 -16.10
C LEU A 251 7.45 -2.17 -17.32
N GLU A 252 7.71 -3.45 -17.09
CA GLU A 252 8.09 -4.42 -18.12
C GLU A 252 6.92 -4.77 -19.07
N TRP A 253 5.70 -4.77 -18.55
CA TRP A 253 4.48 -4.96 -19.33
C TRP A 253 4.11 -3.64 -20.02
N ARG A 254 4.59 -3.44 -21.24
CA ARG A 254 4.46 -2.15 -21.95
C ARG A 254 3.08 -1.89 -22.48
N THR A 255 2.38 -2.95 -22.91
CA THR A 255 1.00 -2.87 -23.39
C THR A 255 0.02 -3.35 -22.33
N PHE A 256 -1.25 -2.98 -22.49
CA PHE A 256 -2.32 -3.44 -21.62
C PHE A 256 -2.58 -4.94 -21.79
N GLU A 257 -2.39 -5.46 -22.99
CA GLU A 257 -2.46 -6.88 -23.33
C GLU A 257 -1.37 -7.68 -22.61
N ASP A 258 -0.12 -7.18 -22.60
CA ASP A 258 0.99 -7.81 -21.88
C ASP A 258 0.72 -7.87 -20.38
N LEU A 259 0.16 -6.78 -19.82
CA LEU A 259 -0.23 -6.73 -18.42
C LEU A 259 -1.30 -7.79 -18.08
N GLN A 260 -2.36 -7.84 -18.90
CA GLN A 260 -3.44 -8.83 -18.71
C GLN A 260 -2.91 -10.26 -18.81
N LEU A 261 -2.05 -10.53 -19.79
CA LEU A 261 -1.43 -11.83 -19.96
C LEU A 261 -0.56 -12.21 -18.77
N ALA A 262 0.24 -11.26 -18.27
CA ALA A 262 1.09 -11.47 -17.08
C ALA A 262 0.27 -11.84 -15.85
N VAL A 263 -0.82 -11.11 -15.57
CA VAL A 263 -1.70 -11.38 -14.42
C VAL A 263 -2.43 -12.72 -14.58
N ARG A 264 -2.91 -13.04 -15.78
CA ARG A 264 -3.58 -14.33 -16.06
C ARG A 264 -2.63 -15.50 -15.93
N ARG A 265 -1.40 -15.43 -16.42
CA ARG A 265 -0.38 -16.49 -16.25
C ARG A 265 -0.09 -16.78 -14.79
N PHE A 266 -0.16 -15.78 -13.94
CA PHE A 266 0.02 -15.94 -12.51
C PHE A 266 -1.22 -16.52 -11.82
N LEU A 267 -2.41 -15.95 -12.07
CA LEU A 267 -3.61 -16.25 -11.29
C LEU A 267 -4.46 -17.38 -11.87
N ASP A 268 -4.65 -17.47 -13.20
CA ASP A 268 -5.59 -18.41 -13.79
C ASP A 268 -5.25 -19.88 -13.44
N PRO A 269 -3.99 -20.34 -13.45
CA PRO A 269 -3.68 -21.71 -13.05
C PRO A 269 -3.97 -22.00 -11.57
N VAL A 270 -3.84 -21.00 -10.68
CA VAL A 270 -4.21 -21.13 -9.28
C VAL A 270 -5.72 -21.20 -9.11
N LEU A 271 -6.45 -20.37 -9.85
CA LEU A 271 -7.91 -20.27 -9.80
C LEU A 271 -8.59 -21.52 -10.39
N SER A 272 -8.04 -22.09 -11.49
CA SER A 272 -8.54 -23.34 -12.07
C SER A 272 -8.16 -24.60 -11.29
N GLY A 273 -7.21 -24.48 -10.34
CA GLY A 273 -6.68 -25.63 -9.59
C GLY A 273 -5.55 -26.39 -10.30
N GLU A 274 -5.13 -25.94 -11.49
CA GLU A 274 -4.08 -26.58 -12.29
C GLU A 274 -2.66 -26.32 -11.77
N ALA A 275 -2.43 -25.15 -11.13
CA ALA A 275 -1.12 -24.80 -10.60
C ALA A 275 -0.71 -25.75 -9.46
N THR A 276 0.53 -26.20 -9.52
CA THR A 276 1.23 -26.97 -8.47
C THR A 276 2.56 -26.31 -8.17
N GLY A 277 3.23 -26.74 -7.09
CA GLY A 277 4.58 -26.28 -6.75
C GLY A 277 4.66 -24.79 -6.38
N SER A 278 5.60 -24.05 -6.96
CA SER A 278 5.87 -22.65 -6.63
C SER A 278 5.98 -21.76 -7.84
N TRP A 279 5.76 -20.46 -7.66
CA TRP A 279 5.88 -19.46 -8.71
C TRP A 279 7.34 -19.17 -9.08
N SER A 280 7.66 -19.16 -10.35
CA SER A 280 8.96 -18.74 -10.87
C SER A 280 8.82 -17.42 -11.62
N VAL A 281 9.40 -16.35 -11.06
CA VAL A 281 9.41 -15.03 -11.71
C VAL A 281 10.29 -15.03 -12.95
N ALA A 282 11.42 -15.74 -12.91
CA ALA A 282 12.34 -15.82 -14.05
C ALA A 282 11.70 -16.43 -15.30
N GLU A 283 10.80 -17.42 -15.11
CA GLU A 283 10.09 -18.09 -16.21
C GLU A 283 8.64 -17.59 -16.37
N TRP A 284 8.17 -16.79 -15.45
CA TRP A 284 6.81 -16.29 -15.38
C TRP A 284 5.75 -17.40 -15.47
N ARG A 285 5.96 -18.47 -14.68
CA ARG A 285 5.08 -19.65 -14.61
C ARG A 285 5.18 -20.38 -13.28
N TRP A 286 4.22 -21.23 -12.99
CA TRP A 286 4.22 -22.20 -11.90
C TRP A 286 5.07 -23.43 -12.29
N ARG A 287 5.81 -23.97 -11.32
CA ARG A 287 6.66 -25.17 -11.44
C ARG A 287 6.27 -26.21 -10.44
#